data_a3b426eb7e7159e2c858c6c4276bc6bd
#
_entry.id   a3b426eb7e7159e2c858c6c4276bc6bd
#
_cell.length_a   1.000
_cell.length_b   1.000
_cell.length_c   1.000
_cell.angle_alpha   90.00
_cell.angle_beta   90.00
_cell.angle_gamma   90.00
#
_symmetry.space_group_name_H-M   'P 1'
#
loop_
_entity.id
_entity.type
_entity.pdbx_description
1 polymer ?
#
loop_
_entity_poly.entity_id
_entity_poly.type
_entity_poly.pdbx_seq_one_letter_code
_entity_poly.pdbx_strand_id
1 'polypeptide(L)'
;VIPVLSRAQMRAFDKHAIHHCHVPGVVLMENAGRGAADVISAILSARSAGQPGAAALPDPAARPSPPLSAPGQAPARALFPATLPSGAGPRAGSVPPPPTGRRGAEDARAARVRAFPVRHVPSPGQPATYPLNARVVVVCGAGNNGGDGFVVARHLVARGADVQVFLAAPSEKVTGDSRINHDAYVDLGGALTELPPGAPLAPLEAALAGADLVVDALFGTGLDRPIEGHLADVIGVLNASPCPCIALDVPSGLDADSGAPLGAAVQADETVTFGHLKIGLLTPEGARLAGNVHVVDLGVPDRPILAQVGHVAEVLRKETIGSFLRPREASVHKHSAGNVLVIAGSPGKLGAALLSARAAMRAGAGLVTICTWADAARAVESRVVELMTTSIDPASIAASLDGALAGRRAVAIGPGFGLDERARAAVDHVVLGWDGLKVVDADAVTHFAGRPEALATARGSLILTPHSGELGRLLGRSARAIEQDRFGAVREAVALTRAIVVLKGARTVIALPDGGMFICMAGNPALATAGSGDVLTGMIAALLCSMDPAAAASAGVLLHALAGDVWRAQTGSDRGLLASEIAELVPGLIAALAAGVDPLPA
;
A
#
# COMPACT_ATOMS: atom_id res chain seq x y z
N VAL A 1 1.70 8.61 -15.27
CA VAL A 1 2.40 8.13 -14.06
C VAL A 1 2.21 9.10 -12.92
N ILE A 2 2.22 8.62 -11.67
CA ILE A 2 2.25 9.46 -10.47
C ILE A 2 3.65 9.30 -9.88
N PRO A 3 4.50 10.34 -9.99
CA PRO A 3 5.86 10.28 -9.49
C PRO A 3 5.87 10.33 -7.95
N VAL A 4 6.85 9.63 -7.38
CA VAL A 4 7.13 9.58 -5.95
C VAL A 4 8.54 10.11 -5.71
N LEU A 5 8.68 11.10 -4.84
CA LEU A 5 9.94 11.78 -4.60
C LEU A 5 10.50 11.45 -3.21
N SER A 6 11.82 11.42 -3.12
CA SER A 6 12.53 11.49 -1.86
C SER A 6 12.52 12.93 -1.32
N ARG A 7 12.84 13.08 -0.03
CA ARG A 7 13.07 14.39 0.59
C ARG A 7 14.05 15.24 -0.21
N ALA A 8 15.16 14.65 -0.65
CA ALA A 8 16.19 15.35 -1.43
C ALA A 8 15.65 15.83 -2.78
N GLN A 9 14.88 15.00 -3.46
CA GLN A 9 14.27 15.36 -4.75
C GLN A 9 13.17 16.42 -4.59
N MET A 10 12.36 16.36 -3.52
CA MET A 10 11.37 17.40 -3.25
C MET A 10 12.04 18.75 -2.99
N ARG A 11 13.11 18.79 -2.17
CA ARG A 11 13.91 20.00 -1.98
C ARG A 11 14.55 20.52 -3.29
N ALA A 12 14.99 19.61 -4.16
CA ALA A 12 15.54 19.98 -5.46
C ALA A 12 14.44 20.52 -6.40
N PHE A 13 13.23 19.97 -6.33
CA PHE A 13 12.06 20.44 -7.05
C PHE A 13 11.72 21.89 -6.65
N ASP A 14 11.60 22.17 -5.34
CA ASP A 14 11.32 23.51 -4.83
C ASP A 14 12.42 24.51 -5.23
N LYS A 15 13.69 24.13 -5.09
CA LYS A 15 14.82 24.97 -5.52
C LYS A 15 14.78 25.28 -7.01
N HIS A 16 14.44 24.29 -7.83
CA HIS A 16 14.32 24.49 -9.27
C HIS A 16 13.17 25.46 -9.61
N ALA A 17 12.02 25.27 -8.98
CA ALA A 17 10.87 26.16 -9.12
C ALA A 17 11.22 27.61 -8.74
N ILE A 18 11.94 27.81 -7.62
CA ILE A 18 12.32 29.13 -7.13
C ILE A 18 13.42 29.77 -7.99
N HIS A 19 14.51 29.06 -8.26
CA HIS A 19 15.71 29.67 -8.85
C HIS A 19 15.74 29.64 -10.39
N HIS A 20 15.09 28.64 -11.02
CA HIS A 20 15.09 28.50 -12.47
C HIS A 20 13.75 28.91 -13.11
N CYS A 21 12.63 28.63 -12.44
CA CYS A 21 11.32 29.07 -12.91
C CYS A 21 10.91 30.44 -12.34
N HIS A 22 11.71 31.03 -11.43
CA HIS A 22 11.49 32.32 -10.78
C HIS A 22 10.14 32.45 -10.05
N VAL A 23 9.60 31.33 -9.54
CA VAL A 23 8.40 31.32 -8.71
C VAL A 23 8.82 31.55 -7.25
N PRO A 24 8.46 32.69 -6.63
CA PRO A 24 8.84 32.96 -5.24
C PRO A 24 8.35 31.87 -4.27
N GLY A 25 9.15 31.54 -3.25
CA GLY A 25 8.78 30.52 -2.25
C GLY A 25 7.45 30.80 -1.57
N VAL A 26 7.17 32.07 -1.28
CA VAL A 26 5.89 32.49 -0.69
C VAL A 26 4.70 32.18 -1.60
N VAL A 27 4.87 32.17 -2.92
CA VAL A 27 3.81 31.79 -3.89
C VAL A 27 3.58 30.27 -3.86
N LEU A 28 4.65 29.48 -3.76
CA LEU A 28 4.52 28.01 -3.61
C LEU A 28 3.80 27.67 -2.30
N MET A 29 4.16 28.33 -1.20
CA MET A 29 3.52 28.20 0.11
C MET A 29 2.04 28.62 0.08
N GLU A 30 1.71 29.72 -0.61
CA GLU A 30 0.32 30.16 -0.80
C GLU A 30 -0.51 29.12 -1.57
N ASN A 31 0.05 28.54 -2.65
CA ASN A 31 -0.62 27.50 -3.42
C ASN A 31 -0.81 26.21 -2.59
N ALA A 32 0.20 25.80 -1.85
CA ALA A 32 0.14 24.65 -0.93
C ALA A 32 -0.95 24.82 0.13
N GLY A 33 -0.89 25.91 0.88
CA GLY A 33 -1.84 26.18 1.97
C GLY A 33 -3.27 26.44 1.49
N ARG A 34 -3.44 27.13 0.36
CA ARG A 34 -4.77 27.32 -0.26
C ARG A 34 -5.37 25.98 -0.69
N GLY A 35 -4.60 25.16 -1.39
CA GLY A 35 -5.05 23.84 -1.79
C GLY A 35 -5.38 22.93 -0.60
N ALA A 36 -4.60 23.01 0.48
CA ALA A 36 -4.93 22.31 1.72
C ALA A 36 -6.22 22.83 2.35
N ALA A 37 -6.45 24.14 2.37
CA ALA A 37 -7.70 24.73 2.85
C ALA A 37 -8.90 24.29 1.98
N ASP A 38 -8.73 24.07 0.67
CA ASP A 38 -9.77 23.55 -0.21
C ASP A 38 -10.15 22.12 0.19
N VAL A 39 -9.16 21.24 0.42
CA VAL A 39 -9.37 19.87 0.90
C VAL A 39 -10.07 19.86 2.26
N ILE A 40 -9.58 20.66 3.20
CA ILE A 40 -10.14 20.77 4.57
C ILE A 40 -11.60 21.24 4.51
N SER A 41 -11.89 22.27 3.69
CA SER A 41 -13.25 22.77 3.51
C SER A 41 -14.21 21.72 2.95
N ALA A 42 -13.75 20.93 1.98
CA ALA A 42 -14.53 19.82 1.42
C ALA A 42 -14.83 18.73 2.46
N ILE A 43 -13.84 18.40 3.30
CA ILE A 43 -14.00 17.40 4.39
C ILE A 43 -15.00 17.91 5.43
N LEU A 44 -14.89 19.17 5.86
CA LEU A 44 -15.82 19.77 6.83
C LEU A 44 -17.25 19.84 6.28
N SER A 45 -17.42 20.25 5.02
CA SER A 45 -18.73 20.31 4.37
C SER A 45 -19.39 18.94 4.24
N ALA A 46 -18.63 17.91 3.87
CA ALA A 46 -19.14 16.53 3.77
C ALA A 46 -19.60 15.97 5.13
N ARG A 47 -18.89 16.31 6.21
CA ARG A 47 -19.27 15.92 7.58
C ARG A 47 -20.56 16.61 8.03
N SER A 48 -20.71 17.90 7.75
CA SER A 48 -21.92 18.68 8.10
C SER A 48 -23.16 18.18 7.33
N ALA A 49 -22.99 17.66 6.12
CA ALA A 49 -24.07 17.14 5.29
C ALA A 49 -24.54 15.71 5.66
N GLY A 50 -23.94 15.05 6.66
CA GLY A 50 -24.30 13.71 7.10
C GLY A 50 -24.06 12.61 6.04
N GLN A 51 -23.24 12.86 5.02
CA GLN A 51 -22.95 11.86 4.00
C GLN A 51 -22.04 10.75 4.55
N PRO A 52 -22.33 9.45 4.28
CA PRO A 52 -21.57 8.31 4.80
C PRO A 52 -20.22 8.11 4.08
N GLY A 53 -19.39 9.11 4.09
CA GLY A 53 -18.00 9.11 3.66
C GLY A 53 -17.07 9.61 4.75
N ALA A 54 -17.62 10.37 5.71
CA ALA A 54 -16.97 10.78 6.94
C ALA A 54 -17.50 9.90 8.07
N ALA A 55 -16.75 8.86 8.47
CA ALA A 55 -17.20 7.93 9.50
C ALA A 55 -17.41 8.67 10.84
N ALA A 56 -18.68 8.88 11.18
CA ALA A 56 -19.06 9.09 12.57
C ALA A 56 -18.78 7.80 13.36
N LEU A 57 -18.11 7.93 14.49
CA LEU A 57 -17.98 6.86 15.47
C LEU A 57 -19.38 6.49 15.98
N PRO A 58 -19.73 5.20 16.12
CA PRO A 58 -20.91 4.82 16.86
C PRO A 58 -20.69 5.18 18.35
N ASP A 59 -21.66 5.89 18.92
CA ASP A 59 -21.78 6.12 20.36
C ASP A 59 -21.75 4.76 21.09
N PRO A 60 -20.83 4.51 22.03
CA PRO A 60 -20.76 3.26 22.75
C PRO A 60 -21.98 2.99 23.67
N ALA A 61 -22.90 3.94 23.83
CA ALA A 61 -24.08 3.84 24.68
C ALA A 61 -25.37 3.43 23.95
N ALA A 62 -25.40 3.43 22.60
CA ALA A 62 -26.59 3.06 21.83
C ALA A 62 -26.57 1.58 21.39
N ARG A 63 -26.99 0.69 22.27
CA ARG A 63 -27.44 -0.66 21.85
C ARG A 63 -28.92 -0.59 21.48
N PRO A 64 -29.33 -0.88 20.24
CA PRO A 64 -30.74 -1.09 19.95
C PRO A 64 -31.19 -2.46 20.47
N SER A 65 -32.26 -2.47 21.22
CA SER A 65 -32.99 -3.67 21.61
C SER A 65 -33.60 -4.35 20.36
N PRO A 66 -33.71 -5.68 20.30
CA PRO A 66 -34.25 -6.36 19.13
C PRO A 66 -35.76 -6.11 18.99
N PRO A 67 -36.27 -5.89 17.78
CA PRO A 67 -37.70 -5.78 17.56
C PRO A 67 -38.37 -7.16 17.63
N LEU A 68 -39.49 -7.20 18.35
CA LEU A 68 -40.42 -8.32 18.41
C LEU A 68 -41.08 -8.54 17.05
N SER A 69 -41.26 -9.80 16.77
CA SER A 69 -41.84 -10.42 15.56
C SER A 69 -43.25 -9.98 15.20
N ALA A 70 -43.57 -9.90 13.90
CA ALA A 70 -44.85 -10.23 13.32
C ALA A 70 -44.70 -10.81 11.91
N PRO A 71 -45.63 -11.68 11.44
CA PRO A 71 -45.34 -12.74 10.47
C PRO A 71 -45.86 -12.46 9.06
N GLY A 72 -45.27 -13.12 8.07
CA GLY A 72 -45.98 -13.38 6.82
C GLY A 72 -45.17 -13.30 5.54
N GLN A 73 -45.06 -14.47 4.91
CA GLN A 73 -44.91 -14.84 3.51
C GLN A 73 -43.51 -15.16 2.97
N ALA A 74 -43.30 -16.47 2.84
CA ALA A 74 -42.38 -17.12 1.92
C ALA A 74 -42.99 -17.15 0.46
N PRO A 75 -42.28 -17.60 -0.62
CA PRO A 75 -41.32 -18.72 -0.65
C PRO A 75 -40.11 -18.53 -1.58
N ALA A 76 -39.05 -19.28 -1.50
CA ALA A 76 -38.79 -20.51 -2.22
C ALA A 76 -37.37 -21.06 -2.07
N ARG A 77 -37.36 -22.34 -1.74
CA ARG A 77 -36.40 -23.40 -2.07
C ARG A 77 -34.94 -23.35 -1.60
N ALA A 78 -34.74 -24.00 -0.46
CA ALA A 78 -33.51 -24.63 -0.05
C ALA A 78 -33.33 -26.00 -0.73
N LEU A 79 -32.08 -26.33 -1.04
CA LEU A 79 -31.64 -27.69 -1.31
C LEU A 79 -30.33 -27.86 -0.55
N PHE A 80 -30.39 -28.54 0.62
CA PHE A 80 -29.40 -29.47 1.14
C PHE A 80 -29.87 -30.05 2.48
N PRO A 81 -29.74 -31.36 2.71
CA PRO A 81 -30.28 -32.02 3.89
C PRO A 81 -29.35 -31.98 5.09
N ALA A 82 -29.96 -31.83 6.26
CA ALA A 82 -29.34 -32.02 7.56
C ALA A 82 -29.31 -33.49 7.94
N THR A 83 -28.20 -33.96 8.57
CA THR A 83 -28.22 -34.85 9.73
C THR A 83 -26.80 -35.08 10.26
N LEU A 84 -26.55 -34.76 11.53
CA LEU A 84 -25.52 -35.36 12.36
C LEU A 84 -26.03 -35.50 13.81
N PRO A 85 -25.69 -36.57 14.51
CA PRO A 85 -26.18 -36.82 15.86
C PRO A 85 -25.26 -36.26 16.95
N SER A 86 -25.90 -36.03 18.09
CA SER A 86 -25.37 -35.53 19.36
C SER A 86 -24.32 -36.43 20.02
N GLY A 87 -23.29 -35.79 20.58
CA GLY A 87 -22.36 -36.39 21.56
C GLY A 87 -21.96 -35.39 22.63
N ALA A 88 -22.18 -35.75 23.88
CA ALA A 88 -21.94 -34.91 25.05
C ALA A 88 -20.45 -34.79 25.38
N GLY A 89 -19.99 -33.62 25.81
CA GLY A 89 -18.66 -33.35 26.35
C GLY A 89 -18.68 -32.46 27.59
N PRO A 90 -17.67 -32.47 28.45
CA PRO A 90 -17.74 -32.01 29.81
C PRO A 90 -17.48 -30.52 30.03
N ARG A 91 -17.96 -30.02 31.14
CA ARG A 91 -17.92 -28.64 31.65
C ARG A 91 -16.50 -28.09 31.80
N ALA A 92 -16.27 -26.89 31.30
CA ALA A 92 -15.07 -26.09 31.54
C ALA A 92 -15.30 -25.07 32.66
N GLY A 93 -14.32 -24.97 33.56
CA GLY A 93 -14.31 -24.06 34.69
C GLY A 93 -14.07 -22.61 34.29
N SER A 94 -14.63 -21.72 35.11
CA SER A 94 -14.55 -20.27 34.98
C SER A 94 -13.14 -19.73 35.30
N VAL A 95 -12.58 -18.94 34.39
CA VAL A 95 -11.38 -18.12 34.60
C VAL A 95 -11.82 -16.66 34.83
N PRO A 96 -11.30 -15.97 35.85
CA PRO A 96 -11.66 -14.58 36.13
C PRO A 96 -11.04 -13.62 35.09
N PRO A 97 -11.68 -12.45 34.83
CA PRO A 97 -11.18 -11.48 33.86
C PRO A 97 -9.97 -10.71 34.42
N PRO A 98 -9.03 -10.29 33.51
CA PRO A 98 -7.90 -9.46 33.91
C PRO A 98 -8.32 -7.99 34.13
N PRO A 99 -7.52 -7.19 34.85
CA PRO A 99 -7.90 -5.85 35.28
C PRO A 99 -7.89 -4.84 34.12
N THR A 100 -8.93 -4.01 34.13
CA THR A 100 -9.11 -2.88 33.19
C THR A 100 -8.12 -1.75 33.50
N GLY A 101 -7.20 -1.47 32.58
CA GLY A 101 -6.28 -0.33 32.64
C GLY A 101 -5.98 0.24 31.26
N ARG A 102 -6.36 1.47 31.05
CA ARG A 102 -5.90 2.49 30.08
C ARG A 102 -5.45 2.12 28.64
N ARG A 103 -5.96 1.09 28.00
CA ARG A 103 -5.66 0.76 26.59
C ARG A 103 -6.78 1.10 25.58
N GLY A 104 -7.86 1.72 26.02
CA GLY A 104 -9.07 1.84 25.20
C GLY A 104 -9.03 2.89 24.09
N ALA A 105 -8.19 3.94 24.17
CA ALA A 105 -8.19 5.03 23.19
C ALA A 105 -7.22 4.76 22.01
N GLU A 106 -6.08 4.14 22.28
CA GLU A 106 -5.11 3.77 21.23
C GLU A 106 -5.63 2.64 20.32
N ASP A 107 -6.33 1.65 20.91
CA ASP A 107 -6.90 0.53 20.15
C ASP A 107 -8.08 0.95 19.25
N ALA A 108 -8.85 1.96 19.63
CA ALA A 108 -9.97 2.46 18.83
C ALA A 108 -9.53 3.21 17.56
N ARG A 109 -8.36 3.88 17.58
CA ARG A 109 -7.75 4.53 16.39
C ARG A 109 -7.04 3.51 15.49
N ALA A 110 -6.36 2.52 16.06
CA ALA A 110 -5.65 1.46 15.32
C ALA A 110 -6.58 0.59 14.44
N ALA A 111 -7.86 0.47 14.79
CA ALA A 111 -8.84 -0.32 14.03
C ALA A 111 -9.29 0.33 12.69
N ARG A 112 -8.78 1.53 12.35
CA ARG A 112 -9.22 2.32 11.19
C ARG A 112 -8.36 2.20 9.93
N VAL A 113 -7.56 1.14 9.74
CA VAL A 113 -6.85 0.93 8.49
C VAL A 113 -7.86 0.65 7.37
N ARG A 114 -8.34 1.70 6.71
CA ARG A 114 -9.16 1.64 5.50
C ARG A 114 -8.26 1.59 4.27
N ALA A 115 -8.75 0.99 3.18
CA ALA A 115 -8.12 1.04 1.87
C ALA A 115 -7.80 2.51 1.50
N PHE A 116 -6.56 2.77 1.09
CA PHE A 116 -6.08 4.12 0.79
C PHE A 116 -6.45 4.53 -0.64
N PRO A 117 -7.35 5.46 -0.88
CA PRO A 117 -7.33 6.19 -2.12
C PRO A 117 -6.31 7.34 -2.01
N VAL A 118 -5.24 7.30 -2.81
CA VAL A 118 -4.54 8.53 -3.17
C VAL A 118 -5.50 9.31 -4.06
N ARG A 119 -6.08 10.36 -3.55
CA ARG A 119 -6.95 11.24 -4.32
C ARG A 119 -6.12 12.40 -4.85
N HIS A 120 -5.91 12.45 -6.16
CA HIS A 120 -5.66 13.72 -6.81
C HIS A 120 -6.92 14.56 -6.63
N VAL A 121 -6.80 15.69 -5.96
CA VAL A 121 -7.89 16.68 -5.92
C VAL A 121 -7.95 17.28 -7.31
N PRO A 122 -9.02 17.05 -8.10
CA PRO A 122 -9.23 17.81 -9.32
C PRO A 122 -9.37 19.29 -8.94
N SER A 123 -8.98 20.18 -9.83
CA SER A 123 -9.32 21.60 -9.73
C SER A 123 -10.80 21.78 -9.34
N PRO A 124 -11.17 22.76 -8.52
CA PRO A 124 -12.38 22.79 -7.71
C PRO A 124 -13.65 22.54 -8.52
N GLY A 125 -14.25 21.37 -8.37
CA GLY A 125 -15.43 20.91 -9.09
C GLY A 125 -16.75 20.96 -8.30
N GLN A 126 -16.73 21.25 -7.00
CA GLN A 126 -17.91 21.62 -6.22
C GLN A 126 -17.54 22.76 -5.26
N PRO A 127 -18.24 23.90 -5.30
CA PRO A 127 -18.03 24.93 -4.32
C PRO A 127 -18.40 24.38 -2.95
N ALA A 128 -17.46 24.45 -1.99
CA ALA A 128 -17.77 24.22 -0.59
C ALA A 128 -18.90 25.17 -0.19
N THR A 129 -19.86 24.68 0.60
CA THR A 129 -20.91 25.54 1.15
C THR A 129 -20.28 26.49 2.17
N TYR A 130 -20.37 27.79 1.93
CA TYR A 130 -19.90 28.82 2.85
C TYR A 130 -21.09 29.51 3.52
N PRO A 131 -20.96 29.96 4.79
CA PRO A 131 -19.81 29.86 5.70
C PRO A 131 -19.62 28.42 6.28
N LEU A 132 -18.38 28.06 6.59
CA LEU A 132 -18.03 26.70 7.07
C LEU A 132 -18.58 26.38 8.47
N ASN A 133 -18.91 27.39 9.31
CA ASN A 133 -19.43 27.23 10.67
C ASN A 133 -18.76 26.13 11.51
N ALA A 134 -17.45 25.97 11.38
CA ALA A 134 -16.66 24.92 12.04
C ALA A 134 -15.56 25.53 12.89
N ARG A 135 -15.25 24.91 14.02
CA ARG A 135 -14.11 25.29 14.88
C ARG A 135 -12.89 24.46 14.49
N VAL A 136 -11.82 25.12 14.08
CA VAL A 136 -10.59 24.48 13.61
C VAL A 136 -9.40 24.94 14.46
N VAL A 137 -8.67 24.00 14.99
CA VAL A 137 -7.39 24.24 15.66
C VAL A 137 -6.26 23.96 14.68
N VAL A 138 -5.32 24.91 14.51
CA VAL A 138 -4.13 24.72 13.67
C VAL A 138 -2.90 24.78 14.57
N VAL A 139 -2.06 23.73 14.55
CA VAL A 139 -0.85 23.67 15.37
C VAL A 139 0.37 23.83 14.48
N CYS A 140 1.00 25.01 14.55
CA CYS A 140 2.10 25.42 13.69
C CYS A 140 3.47 25.23 14.35
N GLY A 141 4.47 24.79 13.57
CA GLY A 141 5.88 24.95 13.90
C GLY A 141 6.44 26.29 13.42
N ALA A 142 7.70 26.60 13.76
CA ALA A 142 8.38 27.82 13.30
C ALA A 142 8.92 27.74 11.86
N GLY A 143 8.90 26.54 11.23
CA GLY A 143 9.41 26.30 9.87
C GLY A 143 8.38 26.48 8.78
N ASN A 144 8.73 26.08 7.55
CA ASN A 144 7.87 26.23 6.37
C ASN A 144 6.51 25.55 6.51
N ASN A 145 6.46 24.35 7.12
CA ASN A 145 5.18 23.68 7.37
C ASN A 145 4.24 24.49 8.27
N GLY A 146 4.79 25.20 9.27
CA GLY A 146 4.04 26.18 10.05
C GLY A 146 3.56 27.36 9.20
N GLY A 147 4.38 27.78 8.23
CA GLY A 147 3.99 28.80 7.24
C GLY A 147 2.77 28.36 6.42
N ASP A 148 2.77 27.10 5.92
CA ASP A 148 1.62 26.51 5.25
C ASP A 148 0.39 26.49 6.17
N GLY A 149 0.59 26.19 7.48
CA GLY A 149 -0.45 26.26 8.51
C GLY A 149 -1.06 27.66 8.67
N PHE A 150 -0.27 28.73 8.64
CA PHE A 150 -0.79 30.11 8.67
C PHE A 150 -1.59 30.45 7.41
N VAL A 151 -1.16 29.99 6.23
CA VAL A 151 -1.94 30.14 4.99
C VAL A 151 -3.28 29.43 5.11
N VAL A 152 -3.28 28.18 5.57
CA VAL A 152 -4.50 27.39 5.82
C VAL A 152 -5.43 28.12 6.77
N ALA A 153 -4.92 28.60 7.91
CA ALA A 153 -5.70 29.31 8.91
C ALA A 153 -6.37 30.56 8.32
N ARG A 154 -5.62 31.39 7.58
CA ARG A 154 -6.13 32.60 6.92
C ARG A 154 -7.24 32.28 5.92
N HIS A 155 -7.06 31.24 5.10
CA HIS A 155 -8.09 30.82 4.14
C HIS A 155 -9.34 30.26 4.81
N LEU A 156 -9.21 29.51 5.90
CA LEU A 156 -10.36 28.97 6.63
C LEU A 156 -11.15 30.08 7.35
N VAL A 157 -10.48 31.08 7.95
CA VAL A 157 -11.12 32.27 8.49
C VAL A 157 -11.92 33.00 7.41
N ALA A 158 -11.31 33.25 6.24
CA ALA A 158 -11.99 33.91 5.12
C ALA A 158 -13.22 33.13 4.60
N ARG A 159 -13.30 31.81 4.89
CA ARG A 159 -14.42 30.93 4.57
C ARG A 159 -15.45 30.80 5.70
N GLY A 160 -15.29 31.55 6.79
CA GLY A 160 -16.22 31.59 7.91
C GLY A 160 -16.03 30.52 8.97
N ALA A 161 -14.86 29.86 9.02
CA ALA A 161 -14.50 28.99 10.14
C ALA A 161 -14.00 29.83 11.33
N ASP A 162 -14.28 29.33 12.54
CA ASP A 162 -13.66 29.80 13.78
C ASP A 162 -12.31 29.10 13.95
N VAL A 163 -11.21 29.84 13.75
CA VAL A 163 -9.86 29.24 13.70
C VAL A 163 -9.01 29.77 14.85
N GLN A 164 -8.43 28.86 15.61
CA GLN A 164 -7.43 29.16 16.63
C GLN A 164 -6.08 28.51 16.26
N VAL A 165 -5.03 29.34 16.16
CA VAL A 165 -3.68 28.89 15.87
C VAL A 165 -2.87 28.76 17.16
N PHE A 166 -2.19 27.63 17.33
CA PHE A 166 -1.18 27.39 18.35
C PHE A 166 0.20 27.29 17.69
N LEU A 167 1.13 28.18 18.07
CA LEU A 167 2.51 28.16 17.59
C LEU A 167 3.40 27.45 18.62
N ALA A 168 3.92 26.27 18.29
CA ALA A 168 4.78 25.48 19.16
C ALA A 168 6.23 26.02 19.26
N ALA A 169 6.38 27.33 19.22
CA ALA A 169 7.63 28.07 19.32
C ALA A 169 7.33 29.52 19.70
N PRO A 170 8.34 30.32 20.14
CA PRO A 170 8.22 31.77 20.17
C PRO A 170 8.10 32.35 18.75
N SER A 171 7.29 33.38 18.55
CA SER A 171 7.08 34.05 17.24
C SER A 171 8.36 34.61 16.62
N GLU A 172 9.35 34.96 17.42
CA GLU A 172 10.65 35.48 16.96
C GLU A 172 11.46 34.40 16.18
N LYS A 173 11.14 33.12 16.36
CA LYS A 173 11.78 32.02 15.63
C LYS A 173 11.18 31.78 14.25
N VAL A 174 10.04 32.36 13.95
CA VAL A 174 9.42 32.28 12.62
C VAL A 174 10.17 33.21 11.68
N THR A 175 10.68 32.69 10.55
CA THR A 175 11.51 33.44 9.59
C THR A 175 11.13 33.15 8.14
N GLY A 176 11.67 33.92 7.18
CA GLY A 176 11.48 33.72 5.75
C GLY A 176 10.02 33.80 5.31
N ASP A 177 9.61 32.93 4.38
CA ASP A 177 8.25 32.91 3.83
C ASP A 177 7.19 32.59 4.90
N SER A 178 7.55 31.79 5.92
CA SER A 178 6.69 31.52 7.07
C SER A 178 6.39 32.78 7.88
N ARG A 179 7.37 33.69 8.02
CA ARG A 179 7.17 34.95 8.74
C ARG A 179 6.17 35.87 8.02
N ILE A 180 6.24 35.93 6.70
CA ILE A 180 5.30 36.71 5.89
C ILE A 180 3.85 36.24 6.16
N ASN A 181 3.63 34.92 6.17
CA ASN A 181 2.31 34.34 6.38
C ASN A 181 1.83 34.41 7.84
N HIS A 182 2.76 34.28 8.80
CA HIS A 182 2.49 34.55 10.22
C HIS A 182 1.98 35.97 10.44
N ASP A 183 2.75 36.98 9.96
CA ASP A 183 2.40 38.40 10.14
C ASP A 183 1.08 38.71 9.44
N ALA A 184 0.87 38.20 8.22
CA ALA A 184 -0.41 38.38 7.52
C ALA A 184 -1.60 37.79 8.30
N TYR A 185 -1.44 36.63 8.96
CA TYR A 185 -2.50 36.03 9.78
C TYR A 185 -2.79 36.88 11.02
N VAL A 186 -1.75 37.35 11.73
CA VAL A 186 -1.86 38.17 12.94
C VAL A 186 -2.44 39.54 12.63
N ASP A 187 -1.95 40.23 11.58
CA ASP A 187 -2.42 41.58 11.18
C ASP A 187 -3.88 41.58 10.70
N LEU A 188 -4.38 40.43 10.22
CA LEU A 188 -5.80 40.25 9.90
C LEU A 188 -6.66 39.92 11.14
N GLY A 189 -6.09 39.94 12.34
CA GLY A 189 -6.79 39.70 13.60
C GLY A 189 -6.96 38.22 13.95
N GLY A 190 -6.15 37.35 13.36
CA GLY A 190 -6.19 35.91 13.66
C GLY A 190 -5.81 35.59 15.11
N ALA A 191 -6.53 34.65 15.74
CA ALA A 191 -6.26 34.22 17.12
C ALA A 191 -5.02 33.34 17.18
N LEU A 192 -3.95 33.80 17.84
CA LEU A 192 -2.67 33.11 18.00
C LEU A 192 -2.34 32.90 19.49
N THR A 193 -1.97 31.68 19.85
CA THR A 193 -1.45 31.32 21.18
C THR A 193 -0.08 30.67 21.01
N GLU A 194 0.93 31.26 21.65
CA GLU A 194 2.28 30.65 21.65
C GLU A 194 2.38 29.54 22.70
N LEU A 195 3.05 28.45 22.30
CA LEU A 195 3.39 27.29 23.15
C LEU A 195 4.93 27.05 23.11
N PRO A 196 5.74 27.98 23.63
CA PRO A 196 7.18 27.78 23.70
C PRO A 196 7.54 26.62 24.65
N PRO A 197 8.76 26.08 24.59
CA PRO A 197 9.22 25.05 25.53
C PRO A 197 8.95 25.43 26.99
N GLY A 198 8.25 24.55 27.72
CA GLY A 198 7.84 24.77 29.12
C GLY A 198 6.48 25.45 29.29
N ALA A 199 5.83 25.90 28.22
CA ALA A 199 4.45 26.42 28.31
C ALA A 199 3.47 25.29 28.68
N PRO A 200 2.41 25.59 29.46
CA PRO A 200 1.38 24.62 29.78
C PRO A 200 0.57 24.25 28.52
N LEU A 201 0.24 22.96 28.34
CA LEU A 201 -0.54 22.48 27.19
C LEU A 201 -2.05 22.51 27.43
N ALA A 202 -2.52 22.84 28.65
CA ALA A 202 -3.93 22.94 28.99
C ALA A 202 -4.76 23.84 28.04
N PRO A 203 -4.25 24.99 27.53
CA PRO A 203 -4.98 25.79 26.53
C PRO A 203 -5.20 25.02 25.22
N LEU A 204 -4.21 24.23 24.75
CA LEU A 204 -4.35 23.39 23.56
C LEU A 204 -5.36 22.26 23.80
N GLU A 205 -5.28 21.58 24.95
CA GLU A 205 -6.23 20.52 25.33
C GLU A 205 -7.68 21.05 25.36
N ALA A 206 -7.88 22.23 25.95
CA ALA A 206 -9.19 22.87 26.02
C ALA A 206 -9.74 23.24 24.63
N ALA A 207 -8.89 23.76 23.75
CA ALA A 207 -9.27 24.10 22.38
C ALA A 207 -9.66 22.85 21.59
N LEU A 208 -8.87 21.78 21.69
CA LEU A 208 -9.13 20.50 21.01
C LEU A 208 -10.42 19.81 21.47
N ALA A 209 -10.80 19.96 22.74
CA ALA A 209 -12.04 19.40 23.27
C ALA A 209 -13.29 19.98 22.59
N GLY A 210 -13.20 21.20 22.07
CA GLY A 210 -14.29 21.90 21.39
C GLY A 210 -14.16 22.00 19.88
N ALA A 211 -13.09 21.48 19.29
CA ALA A 211 -12.81 21.61 17.86
C ALA A 211 -13.49 20.50 17.02
N ASP A 212 -13.91 20.87 15.82
CA ASP A 212 -14.42 19.94 14.80
C ASP A 212 -13.28 19.28 14.02
N LEU A 213 -12.11 19.93 13.96
CA LEU A 213 -10.93 19.48 13.25
C LEU A 213 -9.65 20.08 13.84
N VAL A 214 -8.57 19.30 13.85
CA VAL A 214 -7.22 19.83 14.11
C VAL A 214 -6.33 19.65 12.87
N VAL A 215 -5.49 20.67 12.60
CA VAL A 215 -4.49 20.66 11.52
C VAL A 215 -3.10 20.58 12.17
N ASP A 216 -2.37 19.52 11.83
CA ASP A 216 -0.95 19.37 12.18
C ASP A 216 -0.09 20.06 11.12
N ALA A 217 0.51 21.17 11.50
CA ALA A 217 1.45 21.97 10.72
C ALA A 217 2.79 22.18 11.46
N LEU A 218 3.19 21.22 12.33
CA LEU A 218 4.42 21.33 13.11
C LEU A 218 5.66 21.14 12.24
N PHE A 219 5.78 19.99 11.59
CA PHE A 219 6.93 19.62 10.77
C PHE A 219 6.50 18.93 9.49
N GLY A 220 7.10 19.31 8.35
CA GLY A 220 6.98 18.65 7.06
C GLY A 220 8.24 17.85 6.72
N THR A 221 8.55 17.70 5.43
CA THR A 221 9.73 17.00 4.90
C THR A 221 11.07 17.54 5.40
N GLY A 222 11.09 18.68 6.07
CA GLY A 222 12.30 19.29 6.65
C GLY A 222 12.88 18.56 7.87
N LEU A 223 12.11 17.69 8.52
CA LEU A 223 12.50 17.03 9.77
C LEU A 223 13.61 15.99 9.52
N ASP A 224 14.73 16.12 10.25
CA ASP A 224 15.92 15.27 10.12
C ASP A 224 16.45 14.70 11.44
N ARG A 225 15.73 14.94 12.54
CA ARG A 225 16.09 14.51 13.89
C ARG A 225 14.87 14.04 14.69
N PRO A 226 15.06 13.18 15.70
CA PRO A 226 13.97 12.75 16.57
C PRO A 226 13.26 13.94 17.27
N ILE A 227 11.94 13.84 17.38
CA ILE A 227 11.13 14.78 18.16
C ILE A 227 11.06 14.29 19.60
N GLU A 228 11.54 15.10 20.52
CA GLU A 228 11.63 14.84 21.95
C GLU A 228 11.15 16.03 22.77
N GLY A 229 10.97 15.83 24.08
CA GLY A 229 10.60 16.88 25.04
C GLY A 229 9.28 17.53 24.73
N HIS A 230 9.18 18.86 24.90
CA HIS A 230 7.94 19.62 24.76
C HIS A 230 7.18 19.39 23.44
N LEU A 231 7.89 19.26 22.33
CA LEU A 231 7.25 18.99 21.05
C LEU A 231 6.68 17.57 20.98
N ALA A 232 7.31 16.59 21.64
CA ALA A 232 6.74 15.26 21.80
C ALA A 232 5.49 15.29 22.69
N ASP A 233 5.47 16.14 23.72
CA ASP A 233 4.29 16.33 24.57
C ASP A 233 3.13 16.95 23.77
N VAL A 234 3.40 17.96 22.92
CA VAL A 234 2.40 18.54 21.99
C VAL A 234 1.82 17.45 21.08
N ILE A 235 2.66 16.63 20.46
CA ILE A 235 2.21 15.49 19.64
C ILE A 235 1.40 14.49 20.47
N GLY A 236 1.80 14.25 21.71
CA GLY A 236 1.04 13.41 22.65
C GLY A 236 -0.39 13.92 22.87
N VAL A 237 -0.56 15.23 23.06
CA VAL A 237 -1.87 15.88 23.19
C VAL A 237 -2.70 15.74 21.91
N LEU A 238 -2.09 15.97 20.73
CA LEU A 238 -2.77 15.78 19.44
C LEU A 238 -3.27 14.34 19.27
N ASN A 239 -2.42 13.35 19.55
CA ASN A 239 -2.75 11.93 19.40
C ASN A 239 -3.79 11.44 20.44
N ALA A 240 -3.83 12.03 21.63
CA ALA A 240 -4.80 11.72 22.68
C ALA A 240 -6.18 12.35 22.41
N SER A 241 -6.24 13.40 21.58
CA SER A 241 -7.50 14.07 21.26
C SER A 241 -8.41 13.19 20.38
N PRO A 242 -9.74 13.16 20.65
CA PRO A 242 -10.70 12.52 19.76
C PRO A 242 -10.96 13.34 18.49
N CYS A 243 -10.49 14.61 18.45
CA CYS A 243 -10.65 15.50 17.30
C CYS A 243 -9.96 14.91 16.06
N PRO A 244 -10.62 14.86 14.90
CA PRO A 244 -9.99 14.41 13.66
C PRO A 244 -8.79 15.27 13.30
N CYS A 245 -7.70 14.62 12.88
CA CYS A 245 -6.43 15.28 12.57
C CYS A 245 -6.12 15.24 11.08
N ILE A 246 -5.83 16.41 10.49
CA ILE A 246 -5.29 16.53 9.13
C ILE A 246 -3.84 17.00 9.23
N ALA A 247 -2.89 16.22 8.70
CA ALA A 247 -1.49 16.63 8.63
C ALA A 247 -1.20 17.37 7.33
N LEU A 248 -0.38 18.41 7.39
CA LEU A 248 0.16 19.11 6.23
C LEU A 248 1.51 18.52 5.82
N ASP A 249 1.72 18.34 4.54
CA ASP A 249 2.91 17.79 3.88
C ASP A 249 3.16 16.31 4.22
N VAL A 250 3.55 16.02 5.44
CA VAL A 250 3.65 14.68 6.05
C VAL A 250 3.26 14.78 7.53
N PRO A 251 2.73 13.71 8.17
CA PRO A 251 2.50 13.74 9.61
C PRO A 251 3.77 14.13 10.37
N SER A 252 3.66 15.10 11.27
CA SER A 252 4.82 15.57 12.04
C SER A 252 5.45 14.41 12.81
N GLY A 253 6.76 14.26 12.65
CA GLY A 253 7.51 13.14 13.21
C GLY A 253 7.70 11.95 12.28
N LEU A 254 7.04 11.91 11.11
CA LEU A 254 7.29 10.90 10.08
C LEU A 254 8.52 11.25 9.25
N ASP A 255 9.45 10.32 9.10
CA ASP A 255 10.54 10.47 8.14
C ASP A 255 10.03 10.32 6.71
N ALA A 256 10.24 11.34 5.89
CA ALA A 256 9.70 11.42 4.54
C ALA A 256 10.33 10.42 3.55
N ASP A 257 11.48 9.82 3.88
CA ASP A 257 12.18 8.85 3.03
C ASP A 257 11.93 7.41 3.49
N SER A 258 12.10 7.12 4.77
CA SER A 258 11.94 5.75 5.30
C SER A 258 10.52 5.43 5.74
N GLY A 259 9.70 6.45 6.03
CA GLY A 259 8.36 6.28 6.62
C GLY A 259 8.38 5.79 8.07
N ALA A 260 9.54 5.83 8.72
CA ALA A 260 9.66 5.51 10.12
C ALA A 260 9.37 6.74 10.99
N PRO A 261 8.81 6.58 12.20
CA PRO A 261 8.69 7.68 13.14
C PRO A 261 10.06 8.10 13.67
N LEU A 262 10.34 9.39 13.67
CA LEU A 262 11.49 10.02 14.28
C LEU A 262 11.11 10.51 15.70
N GLY A 263 11.17 9.62 16.69
CA GLY A 263 10.67 9.88 18.04
C GLY A 263 9.15 9.87 18.08
N ALA A 264 8.54 10.94 18.62
CA ALA A 264 7.09 11.10 18.58
C ALA A 264 6.61 11.43 17.17
N ALA A 265 5.47 10.85 16.76
CA ALA A 265 4.85 11.15 15.47
C ALA A 265 3.32 11.30 15.59
N VAL A 266 2.76 12.22 14.82
CA VAL A 266 1.32 12.45 14.73
C VAL A 266 0.67 11.28 13.98
N GLN A 267 -0.50 10.85 14.48
CA GLN A 267 -1.39 9.93 13.79
C GLN A 267 -2.53 10.73 13.15
N ALA A 268 -2.38 11.03 11.87
CA ALA A 268 -3.39 11.76 11.12
C ALA A 268 -4.51 10.84 10.61
N ASP A 269 -5.71 11.37 10.48
CA ASP A 269 -6.82 10.72 9.76
C ASP A 269 -6.69 10.97 8.25
N GLU A 270 -6.20 12.15 7.89
CA GLU A 270 -5.95 12.59 6.52
C GLU A 270 -4.59 13.31 6.47
N THR A 271 -3.92 13.24 5.33
CA THR A 271 -2.70 14.02 5.07
C THR A 271 -2.84 14.77 3.75
N VAL A 272 -2.57 16.06 3.76
CA VAL A 272 -2.49 16.86 2.53
C VAL A 272 -1.04 17.11 2.20
N THR A 273 -0.52 16.38 1.21
CA THR A 273 0.87 16.48 0.78
C THR A 273 1.01 17.40 -0.43
N PHE A 274 2.12 18.14 -0.51
CA PHE A 274 2.32 19.21 -1.48
C PHE A 274 3.20 18.77 -2.65
N GLY A 275 2.82 19.15 -3.88
CA GLY A 275 3.50 18.83 -5.12
C GLY A 275 3.42 17.34 -5.45
N HIS A 276 4.23 16.53 -4.82
CA HIS A 276 4.33 15.09 -5.09
C HIS A 276 4.22 14.23 -3.85
N LEU A 277 3.88 12.95 -4.04
CA LEU A 277 3.95 11.94 -3.00
C LEU A 277 5.39 11.79 -2.50
N LYS A 278 5.57 11.76 -1.18
CA LYS A 278 6.84 11.43 -0.55
C LYS A 278 6.89 9.92 -0.31
N ILE A 279 8.05 9.32 -0.57
CA ILE A 279 8.22 7.86 -0.52
C ILE A 279 7.88 7.29 0.87
N GLY A 280 8.17 8.03 1.94
CA GLY A 280 7.84 7.64 3.31
C GLY A 280 6.34 7.48 3.59
N LEU A 281 5.48 8.25 2.91
CA LEU A 281 4.01 8.10 3.00
C LEU A 281 3.52 6.76 2.45
N LEU A 282 4.31 6.09 1.63
CA LEU A 282 3.95 4.87 0.91
C LEU A 282 4.48 3.60 1.57
N THR A 283 5.16 3.71 2.71
CA THR A 283 5.51 2.56 3.54
C THR A 283 4.30 2.09 4.36
N PRO A 284 4.26 0.84 4.84
CA PRO A 284 3.17 0.39 5.72
C PRO A 284 2.99 1.26 6.96
N GLU A 285 4.09 1.65 7.60
CA GLU A 285 4.05 2.49 8.81
C GLU A 285 3.70 3.94 8.48
N GLY A 286 4.29 4.52 7.43
CA GLY A 286 3.94 5.86 6.96
C GLY A 286 2.46 5.96 6.58
N ALA A 287 1.94 4.95 5.92
CA ALA A 287 0.53 4.86 5.58
C ALA A 287 -0.37 4.81 6.82
N ARG A 288 0.04 4.09 7.87
CA ARG A 288 -0.69 4.03 9.15
C ARG A 288 -0.76 5.40 9.83
N LEU A 289 0.32 6.17 9.76
CA LEU A 289 0.41 7.50 10.38
C LEU A 289 -0.27 8.58 9.53
N ALA A 290 -0.26 8.44 8.20
CA ALA A 290 -0.76 9.48 7.29
C ALA A 290 -2.28 9.46 7.08
N GLY A 291 -2.95 8.37 7.36
CA GLY A 291 -4.36 8.25 6.99
C GLY A 291 -4.58 8.34 5.48
N ASN A 292 -5.66 8.93 4.99
CA ASN A 292 -5.87 9.15 3.56
C ASN A 292 -4.98 10.29 3.06
N VAL A 293 -4.33 10.11 1.91
CA VAL A 293 -3.39 11.09 1.37
C VAL A 293 -3.99 11.84 0.19
N HIS A 294 -4.00 13.17 0.27
CA HIS A 294 -4.40 14.09 -0.79
C HIS A 294 -3.15 14.80 -1.33
N VAL A 295 -2.99 14.82 -2.65
CA VAL A 295 -1.89 15.54 -3.30
C VAL A 295 -2.42 16.86 -3.83
N VAL A 296 -1.81 17.97 -3.40
CA VAL A 296 -2.11 19.33 -3.84
C VAL A 296 -1.01 19.83 -4.76
N ASP A 297 -1.40 20.35 -5.91
CA ASP A 297 -0.51 20.96 -6.89
C ASP A 297 0.05 22.31 -6.39
N LEU A 298 1.34 22.54 -6.62
CA LEU A 298 2.03 23.78 -6.28
C LEU A 298 1.91 24.89 -7.36
N GLY A 299 1.22 24.61 -8.48
CA GLY A 299 1.01 25.55 -9.57
C GLY A 299 2.25 25.76 -10.42
N VAL A 300 3.13 24.76 -10.51
CA VAL A 300 4.32 24.76 -11.37
C VAL A 300 4.31 23.59 -12.34
N PRO A 301 4.86 23.71 -13.56
CA PRO A 301 4.89 22.62 -14.52
C PRO A 301 5.80 21.48 -14.05
N ASP A 302 5.25 20.30 -13.78
CA ASP A 302 5.98 19.14 -13.26
C ASP A 302 7.04 18.61 -14.22
N ARG A 303 6.67 18.39 -15.48
CA ARG A 303 7.52 17.66 -16.45
C ARG A 303 8.92 18.23 -16.62
N PRO A 304 9.12 19.56 -16.85
CA PRO A 304 10.45 20.13 -16.98
C PRO A 304 11.30 19.96 -15.73
N ILE A 305 10.68 20.11 -14.54
CA ILE A 305 11.39 20.02 -13.26
C ILE A 305 11.75 18.56 -12.96
N LEU A 306 10.81 17.63 -13.12
CA LEU A 306 11.06 16.20 -12.91
C LEU A 306 12.11 15.63 -13.87
N ALA A 307 12.19 16.16 -15.10
CA ALA A 307 13.26 15.78 -16.04
C ALA A 307 14.66 16.11 -15.52
N GLN A 308 14.79 17.10 -14.63
CA GLN A 308 16.06 17.52 -14.03
C GLN A 308 16.33 16.81 -12.68
N VAL A 309 15.32 16.71 -11.83
CA VAL A 309 15.49 16.19 -10.47
C VAL A 309 15.23 14.68 -10.35
N GLY A 310 14.56 14.09 -11.33
CA GLY A 310 14.15 12.69 -11.33
C GLY A 310 13.07 12.38 -10.27
N HIS A 311 12.76 11.10 -10.14
CA HIS A 311 11.87 10.56 -9.09
C HIS A 311 12.43 9.20 -8.63
N VAL A 312 12.08 8.75 -7.43
CA VAL A 312 12.58 7.49 -6.86
C VAL A 312 11.70 6.30 -7.19
N ALA A 313 10.41 6.53 -7.43
CA ALA A 313 9.44 5.50 -7.76
C ALA A 313 8.23 6.10 -8.48
N GLU A 314 7.38 5.22 -9.02
CA GLU A 314 6.10 5.56 -9.61
C GLU A 314 4.99 4.71 -8.98
N VAL A 315 3.80 5.29 -8.82
CA VAL A 315 2.62 4.51 -8.42
C VAL A 315 2.06 3.77 -9.63
N LEU A 316 1.80 2.46 -9.46
CA LEU A 316 1.10 1.66 -10.47
C LEU A 316 -0.31 2.19 -10.70
N ARG A 317 -0.65 2.44 -11.96
CA ARG A 317 -1.96 2.94 -12.38
C ARG A 317 -2.74 1.88 -13.16
N LYS A 318 -4.05 1.81 -12.90
CA LYS A 318 -4.98 0.93 -13.62
C LYS A 318 -4.95 1.18 -15.13
N GLU A 319 -4.90 2.45 -15.54
CA GLU A 319 -4.88 2.88 -16.95
C GLU A 319 -3.60 2.42 -17.67
N THR A 320 -2.45 2.53 -16.99
CA THR A 320 -1.17 2.07 -17.56
C THR A 320 -1.18 0.55 -17.74
N ILE A 321 -1.63 -0.19 -16.72
CA ILE A 321 -1.71 -1.65 -16.81
C ILE A 321 -2.75 -2.08 -17.84
N GLY A 322 -3.91 -1.41 -17.91
CA GLY A 322 -4.94 -1.66 -18.92
C GLY A 322 -4.41 -1.58 -20.35
N SER A 323 -3.48 -0.65 -20.63
CA SER A 323 -2.87 -0.51 -21.95
C SER A 323 -2.02 -1.71 -22.38
N PHE A 324 -1.52 -2.51 -21.42
CA PHE A 324 -0.78 -3.76 -21.68
C PHE A 324 -1.70 -4.97 -21.86
N LEU A 325 -2.92 -4.93 -21.30
CA LEU A 325 -3.90 -6.01 -21.30
C LEU A 325 -4.78 -5.98 -22.55
N ARG A 326 -4.15 -6.02 -23.75
CA ARG A 326 -4.89 -5.94 -25.01
C ARG A 326 -5.76 -7.17 -25.24
N PRO A 327 -6.96 -7.01 -25.87
CA PRO A 327 -7.75 -8.14 -26.33
C PRO A 327 -6.92 -9.03 -27.27
N ARG A 328 -7.14 -10.34 -27.17
CA ARG A 328 -6.48 -11.31 -28.06
C ARG A 328 -7.07 -11.27 -29.44
N GLU A 329 -6.25 -11.47 -30.45
CA GLU A 329 -6.71 -11.66 -31.83
C GLU A 329 -7.52 -12.97 -31.95
N ALA A 330 -8.46 -13.01 -32.87
CA ALA A 330 -9.30 -14.17 -33.12
C ALA A 330 -8.48 -15.42 -33.58
N SER A 331 -7.28 -15.21 -34.11
CA SER A 331 -6.36 -16.25 -34.57
C SER A 331 -5.55 -16.95 -33.47
N VAL A 332 -5.61 -16.43 -32.22
CA VAL A 332 -4.83 -16.99 -31.11
C VAL A 332 -5.26 -18.43 -30.79
N HIS A 333 -4.28 -19.33 -30.74
CA HIS A 333 -4.48 -20.73 -30.34
C HIS A 333 -3.70 -21.04 -29.05
N LYS A 334 -3.96 -22.20 -28.44
CA LYS A 334 -3.41 -22.57 -27.12
C LYS A 334 -1.88 -22.44 -26.99
N HIS A 335 -1.11 -22.72 -28.05
CA HIS A 335 0.36 -22.62 -28.02
C HIS A 335 0.83 -21.15 -28.13
N SER A 336 0.18 -20.34 -28.95
CA SER A 336 0.51 -18.92 -29.08
C SER A 336 0.05 -18.09 -27.89
N ALA A 337 -0.98 -18.55 -27.16
CA ALA A 337 -1.45 -17.94 -25.92
C ALA A 337 -0.49 -18.11 -24.73
N GLY A 338 0.54 -18.96 -24.88
CA GLY A 338 1.60 -19.18 -23.90
C GLY A 338 1.60 -20.58 -23.31
N ASN A 339 2.79 -21.11 -23.08
CA ASN A 339 3.04 -22.41 -22.50
C ASN A 339 3.90 -22.25 -21.23
N VAL A 340 3.26 -22.40 -20.07
CA VAL A 340 3.87 -22.21 -18.75
C VAL A 340 4.18 -23.55 -18.10
N LEU A 341 5.38 -23.67 -17.53
CA LEU A 341 5.75 -24.75 -16.63
C LEU A 341 5.75 -24.23 -15.17
N VAL A 342 5.04 -24.92 -14.31
CA VAL A 342 5.00 -24.63 -12.86
C VAL A 342 5.75 -25.74 -12.13
N ILE A 343 6.98 -25.47 -11.70
CA ILE A 343 7.84 -26.38 -10.94
C ILE A 343 7.59 -26.12 -9.45
N ALA A 344 6.70 -26.89 -8.86
CA ALA A 344 6.16 -26.59 -7.54
C ALA A 344 5.61 -27.84 -6.85
N GLY A 345 5.39 -27.73 -5.55
CA GLY A 345 4.81 -28.77 -4.73
C GLY A 345 5.80 -29.87 -4.35
N SER A 346 5.62 -30.36 -3.15
CA SER A 346 6.27 -31.55 -2.57
C SER A 346 5.24 -32.26 -1.69
N PRO A 347 5.49 -33.47 -1.21
CA PRO A 347 4.56 -34.15 -0.31
C PRO A 347 4.12 -33.25 0.85
N GLY A 348 2.81 -33.11 1.05
CA GLY A 348 2.20 -32.20 2.02
C GLY A 348 2.02 -30.74 1.56
N LYS A 349 2.62 -30.30 0.43
CA LYS A 349 2.56 -28.91 -0.08
C LYS A 349 2.04 -28.81 -1.53
N LEU A 350 1.31 -29.80 -2.01
CA LEU A 350 0.79 -29.83 -3.40
C LEU A 350 -0.21 -28.73 -3.71
N GLY A 351 -0.87 -28.19 -2.69
CA GLY A 351 -1.80 -27.06 -2.85
C GLY A 351 -1.16 -25.85 -3.51
N ALA A 352 0.12 -25.57 -3.21
CA ALA A 352 0.86 -24.46 -3.81
C ALA A 352 1.02 -24.61 -5.33
N ALA A 353 1.35 -25.83 -5.80
CA ALA A 353 1.44 -26.13 -7.22
C ALA A 353 0.09 -25.96 -7.95
N LEU A 354 -0.99 -26.42 -7.34
CA LEU A 354 -2.33 -26.31 -7.89
C LEU A 354 -2.79 -24.84 -7.96
N LEU A 355 -2.56 -24.04 -6.92
CA LEU A 355 -2.89 -22.62 -6.88
C LEU A 355 -2.13 -21.84 -7.94
N SER A 356 -0.80 -22.05 -8.05
CA SER A 356 0.02 -21.37 -9.05
C SER A 356 -0.40 -21.73 -10.47
N ALA A 357 -0.63 -23.01 -10.75
CA ALA A 357 -1.02 -23.48 -12.08
C ALA A 357 -2.42 -23.00 -12.49
N ARG A 358 -3.39 -23.05 -11.56
CA ARG A 358 -4.74 -22.53 -11.81
C ARG A 358 -4.72 -21.01 -12.04
N ALA A 359 -3.94 -20.27 -11.25
CA ALA A 359 -3.77 -18.84 -11.43
C ALA A 359 -3.14 -18.50 -12.79
N ALA A 360 -2.16 -19.28 -13.26
CA ALA A 360 -1.59 -19.12 -14.59
C ALA A 360 -2.65 -19.32 -15.70
N MET A 361 -3.51 -20.34 -15.59
CA MET A 361 -4.62 -20.52 -16.53
C MET A 361 -5.57 -19.32 -16.51
N ARG A 362 -5.98 -18.87 -15.33
CA ARG A 362 -6.89 -17.74 -15.16
C ARG A 362 -6.31 -16.40 -15.62
N ALA A 363 -4.99 -16.22 -15.51
CA ALA A 363 -4.29 -15.06 -16.06
C ALA A 363 -4.05 -15.16 -17.57
N GLY A 364 -4.47 -16.27 -18.21
CA GLY A 364 -4.56 -16.38 -19.65
C GLY A 364 -3.47 -17.22 -20.31
N ALA A 365 -2.69 -18.06 -19.61
CA ALA A 365 -1.85 -19.05 -20.27
C ALA A 365 -2.69 -20.03 -21.08
N GLY A 366 -2.24 -20.39 -22.29
CA GLY A 366 -2.94 -21.34 -23.14
C GLY A 366 -2.71 -22.79 -22.76
N LEU A 367 -1.54 -23.10 -22.22
CA LEU A 367 -1.14 -24.41 -21.72
C LEU A 367 -0.38 -24.23 -20.41
N VAL A 368 -0.72 -25.00 -19.39
CA VAL A 368 0.01 -25.04 -18.11
C VAL A 368 0.31 -26.48 -17.72
N THR A 369 1.56 -26.75 -17.40
CA THR A 369 2.03 -28.06 -16.91
C THR A 369 2.57 -27.90 -15.50
N ILE A 370 2.10 -28.71 -14.57
CA ILE A 370 2.69 -28.85 -13.25
C ILE A 370 3.83 -29.87 -13.34
N CYS A 371 5.02 -29.47 -12.89
CA CYS A 371 6.18 -30.34 -12.75
C CYS A 371 6.47 -30.49 -11.25
N THR A 372 6.35 -31.69 -10.73
CA THR A 372 6.57 -31.99 -9.32
C THR A 372 7.38 -33.26 -9.14
N TRP A 373 7.74 -33.58 -7.91
CA TRP A 373 8.48 -34.82 -7.61
C TRP A 373 7.67 -36.07 -7.95
N ALA A 374 8.32 -37.11 -8.40
CA ALA A 374 7.68 -38.37 -8.84
C ALA A 374 6.80 -39.00 -7.74
N ASP A 375 7.19 -38.86 -6.47
CA ASP A 375 6.44 -39.34 -5.30
C ASP A 375 5.14 -38.53 -5.04
N ALA A 376 5.03 -37.34 -5.60
CA ALA A 376 3.89 -36.40 -5.45
C ALA A 376 2.98 -36.35 -6.69
N ALA A 377 3.48 -36.77 -7.87
CA ALA A 377 2.83 -36.56 -9.18
C ALA A 377 1.43 -37.17 -9.26
N ARG A 378 1.23 -38.42 -8.79
CA ARG A 378 -0.08 -39.09 -8.81
C ARG A 378 -1.16 -38.35 -8.02
N ALA A 379 -0.77 -37.74 -6.90
CA ALA A 379 -1.72 -36.97 -6.08
C ALA A 379 -2.12 -35.68 -6.76
N VAL A 380 -1.28 -35.09 -7.59
CA VAL A 380 -1.63 -33.92 -8.43
C VAL A 380 -2.54 -34.36 -9.58
N GLU A 381 -2.20 -35.42 -10.30
CA GLU A 381 -2.98 -35.96 -11.43
C GLU A 381 -4.45 -36.21 -11.07
N SER A 382 -4.70 -36.73 -9.87
CA SER A 382 -6.06 -36.99 -9.40
C SER A 382 -6.91 -35.72 -9.12
N ARG A 383 -6.31 -34.51 -9.15
CA ARG A 383 -6.96 -33.25 -8.78
C ARG A 383 -7.04 -32.23 -9.91
N VAL A 384 -6.48 -32.54 -11.07
CA VAL A 384 -6.43 -31.63 -12.22
C VAL A 384 -7.32 -32.13 -13.35
N VAL A 385 -7.91 -31.21 -14.11
CA VAL A 385 -8.72 -31.48 -15.29
C VAL A 385 -8.13 -30.76 -16.51
N GLU A 386 -7.94 -29.44 -16.44
CA GLU A 386 -7.43 -28.63 -17.55
C GLU A 386 -5.91 -28.51 -17.60
N LEU A 387 -5.23 -28.94 -16.52
CA LEU A 387 -3.78 -28.83 -16.37
C LEU A 387 -3.11 -30.13 -16.78
N MET A 388 -1.92 -30.02 -17.31
CA MET A 388 -1.04 -31.19 -17.59
C MET A 388 -0.09 -31.41 -16.41
N THR A 389 0.44 -32.60 -16.28
CA THR A 389 1.42 -32.97 -15.24
C THR A 389 2.65 -33.62 -15.86
N THR A 390 3.78 -33.44 -15.23
CA THR A 390 5.02 -34.14 -15.46
C THR A 390 5.77 -34.31 -14.15
N SER A 391 6.71 -35.27 -14.07
CA SER A 391 7.41 -35.54 -12.82
C SER A 391 8.93 -35.41 -12.96
N ILE A 392 9.57 -35.06 -11.85
CA ILE A 392 11.04 -35.08 -11.70
C ILE A 392 11.43 -36.38 -11.01
N ASP A 393 12.23 -37.17 -11.71
CA ASP A 393 12.86 -38.35 -11.13
C ASP A 393 14.08 -37.94 -10.31
N PRO A 394 14.11 -38.19 -8.98
CA PRO A 394 15.24 -37.85 -8.13
C PRO A 394 16.59 -38.48 -8.58
N ALA A 395 16.56 -39.57 -9.33
CA ALA A 395 17.77 -40.22 -9.87
C ALA A 395 18.31 -39.51 -11.13
N SER A 396 17.49 -38.72 -11.81
CA SER A 396 17.83 -38.06 -13.09
C SER A 396 17.24 -36.63 -13.20
N ILE A 397 17.50 -35.82 -12.19
CA ILE A 397 16.89 -34.47 -12.04
C ILE A 397 17.09 -33.61 -13.29
N ALA A 398 18.33 -33.45 -13.76
CA ALA A 398 18.65 -32.62 -14.91
C ALA A 398 17.92 -33.06 -16.18
N ALA A 399 17.97 -34.35 -16.51
CA ALA A 399 17.32 -34.88 -17.70
C ALA A 399 15.79 -34.75 -17.65
N SER A 400 15.18 -34.96 -16.46
CA SER A 400 13.75 -34.77 -16.25
C SER A 400 13.34 -33.30 -16.47
N LEU A 401 14.15 -32.36 -15.96
CA LEU A 401 13.90 -30.93 -16.11
C LEU A 401 14.13 -30.44 -17.54
N ASP A 402 15.19 -30.91 -18.22
CA ASP A 402 15.45 -30.53 -19.61
C ASP A 402 14.29 -30.96 -20.53
N GLY A 403 13.75 -32.17 -20.31
CA GLY A 403 12.55 -32.62 -21.00
C GLY A 403 11.31 -31.81 -20.69
N ALA A 404 11.13 -31.42 -19.41
CA ALA A 404 10.00 -30.60 -18.99
C ALA A 404 10.08 -29.14 -19.49
N LEU A 405 11.28 -28.58 -19.60
CA LEU A 405 11.56 -27.21 -20.04
C LEU A 405 11.46 -27.01 -21.55
N ALA A 406 11.56 -28.10 -22.33
CA ALA A 406 11.52 -28.01 -23.78
C ALA A 406 10.24 -27.37 -24.30
N GLY A 407 10.37 -26.30 -25.11
CA GLY A 407 9.25 -25.57 -25.72
C GLY A 407 8.42 -24.74 -24.75
N ARG A 408 8.89 -24.49 -23.52
CA ARG A 408 8.21 -23.60 -22.58
C ARG A 408 8.52 -22.14 -22.88
N ARG A 409 7.51 -21.27 -22.69
CA ARG A 409 7.65 -19.82 -22.83
C ARG A 409 8.07 -19.16 -21.51
N ALA A 410 7.51 -19.63 -20.40
CA ALA A 410 7.81 -19.13 -19.06
C ALA A 410 7.78 -20.26 -18.03
N VAL A 411 8.53 -20.07 -16.94
CA VAL A 411 8.61 -21.01 -15.81
C VAL A 411 8.30 -20.25 -14.52
N ALA A 412 7.43 -20.84 -13.69
CA ALA A 412 7.27 -20.50 -12.28
C ALA A 412 7.91 -21.60 -11.45
N ILE A 413 8.82 -21.26 -10.51
CA ILE A 413 9.51 -22.25 -9.69
C ILE A 413 9.54 -21.82 -8.22
N GLY A 414 9.25 -22.78 -7.33
CA GLY A 414 9.49 -22.65 -5.89
C GLY A 414 8.31 -22.84 -4.96
N PRO A 415 7.06 -22.50 -5.29
CA PRO A 415 5.93 -22.66 -4.38
C PRO A 415 5.84 -24.08 -3.82
N GLY A 416 6.10 -24.24 -2.50
CA GLY A 416 6.06 -25.53 -1.82
C GLY A 416 6.97 -26.62 -2.39
N PHE A 417 8.07 -26.26 -3.05
CA PHE A 417 8.93 -27.22 -3.79
C PHE A 417 9.85 -28.02 -2.87
N GLY A 418 10.18 -27.49 -1.69
CA GLY A 418 11.05 -28.12 -0.70
C GLY A 418 12.41 -27.44 -0.58
N LEU A 419 13.11 -27.76 0.53
CA LEU A 419 14.39 -27.14 0.89
C LEU A 419 15.53 -28.17 1.00
N ASP A 420 15.31 -29.41 0.57
CA ASP A 420 16.32 -30.47 0.57
C ASP A 420 17.34 -30.30 -0.57
N GLU A 421 18.39 -31.11 -0.58
CA GLU A 421 19.48 -31.07 -1.59
C GLU A 421 18.98 -31.37 -3.01
N ARG A 422 17.97 -32.25 -3.18
CA ARG A 422 17.39 -32.51 -4.51
C ARG A 422 16.66 -31.28 -5.05
N ALA A 423 15.93 -30.56 -4.17
CA ALA A 423 15.26 -29.33 -4.54
C ALA A 423 16.29 -28.25 -4.90
N ARG A 424 17.40 -28.16 -4.15
CA ARG A 424 18.50 -27.24 -4.45
C ARG A 424 19.08 -27.50 -5.83
N ALA A 425 19.41 -28.77 -6.13
CA ALA A 425 19.96 -29.16 -7.44
C ALA A 425 19.00 -28.81 -8.59
N ALA A 426 17.70 -29.05 -8.41
CA ALA A 426 16.68 -28.72 -9.38
C ALA A 426 16.53 -27.19 -9.58
N VAL A 427 16.52 -26.43 -8.48
CA VAL A 427 16.43 -24.96 -8.50
C VAL A 427 17.66 -24.37 -9.20
N ASP A 428 18.86 -24.80 -8.84
CA ASP A 428 20.10 -24.31 -9.49
C ASP A 428 20.12 -24.63 -10.98
N HIS A 429 19.71 -25.85 -11.39
CA HIS A 429 19.63 -26.24 -12.80
C HIS A 429 18.69 -25.35 -13.61
N VAL A 430 17.49 -25.04 -13.08
CA VAL A 430 16.48 -24.24 -13.77
C VAL A 430 16.81 -22.75 -13.71
N VAL A 431 17.09 -22.24 -12.51
CA VAL A 431 17.22 -20.79 -12.29
C VAL A 431 18.49 -20.25 -12.94
N LEU A 432 19.60 -20.95 -12.79
CA LEU A 432 20.89 -20.49 -13.33
C LEU A 432 21.11 -20.96 -14.77
N GLY A 433 20.66 -22.19 -15.11
CA GLY A 433 21.01 -22.84 -16.38
C GLY A 433 20.05 -22.58 -17.53
N TRP A 434 18.74 -22.50 -17.30
CA TRP A 434 17.76 -22.34 -18.37
C TRP A 434 17.67 -20.90 -18.89
N ASP A 435 17.76 -20.75 -20.24
CA ASP A 435 17.71 -19.45 -20.91
C ASP A 435 16.28 -19.10 -21.30
N GLY A 436 15.45 -18.70 -20.34
CA GLY A 436 14.05 -18.32 -20.56
C GLY A 436 13.52 -17.38 -19.48
N LEU A 437 12.21 -17.10 -19.54
CA LEU A 437 11.52 -16.20 -18.63
C LEU A 437 11.13 -16.94 -17.33
N LYS A 438 11.62 -16.49 -16.20
CA LYS A 438 11.46 -17.18 -14.91
C LYS A 438 10.85 -16.32 -13.83
N VAL A 439 9.90 -16.88 -13.09
CA VAL A 439 9.43 -16.36 -11.80
C VAL A 439 9.91 -17.29 -10.70
N VAL A 440 10.68 -16.78 -9.77
CA VAL A 440 11.27 -17.52 -8.66
C VAL A 440 10.68 -17.03 -7.34
N ASP A 441 10.03 -17.93 -6.63
CA ASP A 441 9.28 -17.62 -5.41
C ASP A 441 9.59 -18.59 -4.28
N ALA A 442 9.21 -18.25 -3.07
CA ALA A 442 9.11 -19.12 -1.91
C ALA A 442 10.40 -19.95 -1.64
N ASP A 443 10.28 -21.28 -1.64
CA ASP A 443 11.39 -22.20 -1.35
C ASP A 443 12.56 -21.99 -2.34
N ALA A 444 12.29 -21.64 -3.62
CA ALA A 444 13.35 -21.41 -4.60
C ALA A 444 14.16 -20.12 -4.31
N VAL A 445 13.53 -19.04 -3.82
CA VAL A 445 14.27 -17.86 -3.35
C VAL A 445 15.13 -18.23 -2.14
N THR A 446 14.60 -19.03 -1.23
CA THR A 446 15.29 -19.44 0.00
C THR A 446 16.56 -20.26 -0.29
N HIS A 447 16.62 -21.01 -1.38
CA HIS A 447 17.84 -21.76 -1.79
C HIS A 447 19.03 -20.85 -2.12
N PHE A 448 18.80 -19.56 -2.41
CA PHE A 448 19.85 -18.57 -2.66
C PHE A 448 20.23 -17.76 -1.42
N ALA A 449 19.71 -18.09 -0.23
CA ALA A 449 20.13 -17.48 1.01
C ALA A 449 21.63 -17.61 1.21
N GLY A 450 22.33 -16.47 1.50
CA GLY A 450 23.78 -16.41 1.64
C GLY A 450 24.59 -16.48 0.33
N ARG A 451 23.93 -16.51 -0.83
CA ARG A 451 24.57 -16.47 -2.17
C ARG A 451 23.75 -15.70 -3.20
N PRO A 452 23.24 -14.49 -2.89
CA PRO A 452 22.39 -13.73 -3.80
C PRO A 452 23.06 -13.44 -5.16
N GLU A 453 24.39 -13.24 -5.17
CA GLU A 453 25.16 -12.94 -6.38
C GLU A 453 25.14 -14.08 -7.41
N ALA A 454 24.89 -15.32 -6.99
CA ALA A 454 24.71 -16.43 -7.93
C ALA A 454 23.56 -16.16 -8.91
N LEU A 455 22.50 -15.47 -8.48
CA LEU A 455 21.37 -15.10 -9.33
C LEU A 455 21.77 -14.14 -10.47
N ALA A 456 22.83 -13.33 -10.28
CA ALA A 456 23.32 -12.45 -11.34
C ALA A 456 23.96 -13.22 -12.52
N THR A 457 24.26 -14.52 -12.35
CA THR A 457 24.79 -15.39 -13.40
C THR A 457 23.68 -16.14 -14.15
N ALA A 458 22.41 -15.98 -13.73
CA ALA A 458 21.27 -16.66 -14.35
C ALA A 458 21.14 -16.28 -15.83
N ARG A 459 20.87 -17.26 -16.67
CA ARG A 459 20.54 -17.03 -18.07
C ARG A 459 19.11 -16.60 -18.21
N GLY A 460 18.80 -15.75 -19.22
CA GLY A 460 17.46 -15.25 -19.46
C GLY A 460 16.95 -14.27 -18.38
N SER A 461 15.67 -13.94 -18.42
CA SER A 461 15.07 -12.97 -17.51
C SER A 461 14.59 -13.60 -16.21
N LEU A 462 14.78 -12.90 -15.11
CA LEU A 462 14.49 -13.36 -13.75
C LEU A 462 13.61 -12.37 -13.01
N ILE A 463 12.49 -12.84 -12.47
CA ILE A 463 11.64 -12.11 -11.52
C ILE A 463 11.66 -12.87 -10.19
N LEU A 464 12.08 -12.21 -9.13
CA LEU A 464 12.01 -12.70 -7.77
C LEU A 464 10.77 -12.13 -7.08
N THR A 465 10.02 -12.95 -6.35
CA THR A 465 8.80 -12.51 -5.65
C THR A 465 8.88 -12.75 -4.13
N PRO A 466 9.92 -12.27 -3.43
CA PRO A 466 10.07 -12.51 -2.00
C PRO A 466 9.06 -11.73 -1.16
N HIS A 467 8.62 -12.28 -0.03
CA HIS A 467 8.15 -11.50 1.10
C HIS A 467 9.34 -11.06 1.97
N SER A 468 9.12 -10.17 2.97
CA SER A 468 10.21 -9.59 3.77
C SER A 468 11.09 -10.63 4.48
N GLY A 469 10.52 -11.77 4.88
CA GLY A 469 11.31 -12.86 5.47
C GLY A 469 12.20 -13.58 4.47
N GLU A 470 11.74 -13.79 3.23
CA GLU A 470 12.51 -14.40 2.13
C GLU A 470 13.62 -13.45 1.68
N LEU A 471 13.29 -12.16 1.47
CA LEU A 471 14.27 -11.15 1.12
C LEU A 471 15.32 -10.99 2.22
N GLY A 472 14.89 -11.02 3.49
CA GLY A 472 15.80 -10.97 4.62
C GLY A 472 16.79 -12.14 4.64
N ARG A 473 16.34 -13.37 4.39
CA ARG A 473 17.24 -14.53 4.25
C ARG A 473 18.21 -14.37 3.08
N LEU A 474 17.73 -13.87 1.95
CA LEU A 474 18.55 -13.64 0.76
C LEU A 474 19.68 -12.62 1.04
N LEU A 475 19.38 -11.53 1.75
CA LEU A 475 20.30 -10.43 2.05
C LEU A 475 21.04 -10.58 3.39
N GLY A 476 20.83 -11.65 4.15
CA GLY A 476 21.41 -11.82 5.47
C GLY A 476 20.88 -10.82 6.52
N ARG A 477 19.64 -10.33 6.36
CA ARG A 477 18.98 -9.34 7.23
C ARG A 477 17.72 -9.92 7.88
N SER A 478 17.29 -9.36 9.00
CA SER A 478 16.00 -9.75 9.59
C SER A 478 14.83 -9.21 8.77
N ALA A 479 13.67 -9.91 8.81
CA ALA A 479 12.44 -9.42 8.18
C ALA A 479 12.06 -8.01 8.67
N ARG A 480 12.28 -7.72 9.96
CA ARG A 480 12.06 -6.38 10.54
C ARG A 480 12.96 -5.33 9.92
N ALA A 481 14.23 -5.63 9.68
CA ALA A 481 15.17 -4.69 9.03
C ALA A 481 14.78 -4.43 7.57
N ILE A 482 14.21 -5.43 6.86
CA ILE A 482 13.63 -5.23 5.52
C ILE A 482 12.42 -4.31 5.57
N GLU A 483 11.49 -4.52 6.52
CA GLU A 483 10.29 -3.67 6.64
C GLU A 483 10.62 -2.22 7.04
N GLN A 484 11.69 -2.00 7.79
CA GLN A 484 12.16 -0.66 8.16
C GLN A 484 12.77 0.12 6.99
N ASP A 485 13.30 -0.59 5.98
CA ASP A 485 13.89 0.02 4.79
C ASP A 485 13.57 -0.84 3.54
N ARG A 486 12.30 -0.92 3.18
CA ARG A 486 11.82 -1.70 2.04
C ARG A 486 12.45 -1.27 0.71
N PHE A 487 12.60 0.03 0.53
CA PHE A 487 13.11 0.61 -0.72
C PHE A 487 14.62 0.41 -0.89
N GLY A 488 15.40 0.58 0.18
CA GLY A 488 16.83 0.25 0.18
C GLY A 488 17.06 -1.25 -0.03
N ALA A 489 16.29 -2.10 0.65
CA ALA A 489 16.42 -3.55 0.54
C ALA A 489 16.14 -4.07 -0.87
N VAL A 490 15.14 -3.55 -1.58
CA VAL A 490 14.88 -4.00 -2.97
C VAL A 490 15.96 -3.50 -3.93
N ARG A 491 16.51 -2.28 -3.73
CA ARG A 491 17.63 -1.76 -4.54
C ARG A 491 18.88 -2.62 -4.33
N GLU A 492 19.19 -2.97 -3.08
CA GLU A 492 20.29 -3.86 -2.73
C GLU A 492 20.10 -5.23 -3.41
N ALA A 493 18.91 -5.82 -3.31
CA ALA A 493 18.62 -7.10 -3.95
C ALA A 493 18.77 -7.04 -5.47
N VAL A 494 18.26 -6.00 -6.13
CA VAL A 494 18.41 -5.78 -7.58
C VAL A 494 19.90 -5.66 -7.95
N ALA A 495 20.67 -4.88 -7.19
CA ALA A 495 22.10 -4.69 -7.45
C ALA A 495 22.87 -6.01 -7.36
N LEU A 496 22.58 -6.87 -6.38
CA LEU A 496 23.22 -8.17 -6.18
C LEU A 496 22.77 -9.22 -7.19
N THR A 497 21.46 -9.25 -7.51
CA THR A 497 20.87 -10.36 -8.29
C THR A 497 20.69 -10.05 -9.78
N ARG A 498 20.69 -8.77 -10.16
CA ARG A 498 20.32 -8.27 -11.50
C ARG A 498 18.92 -8.68 -11.96
N ALA A 499 18.09 -9.14 -11.04
CA ALA A 499 16.71 -9.57 -11.28
C ALA A 499 15.71 -8.41 -11.05
N ILE A 500 14.52 -8.54 -11.62
CA ILE A 500 13.37 -7.77 -11.15
C ILE A 500 12.98 -8.34 -9.79
N VAL A 501 12.81 -7.47 -8.80
CA VAL A 501 12.46 -7.86 -7.42
C VAL A 501 11.08 -7.30 -7.07
N VAL A 502 10.15 -8.20 -6.76
CA VAL A 502 8.79 -7.91 -6.29
C VAL A 502 8.73 -8.19 -4.79
N LEU A 503 8.95 -7.19 -3.96
CA LEU A 503 8.83 -7.31 -2.50
C LEU A 503 7.36 -7.28 -2.10
N LYS A 504 6.80 -8.46 -1.82
CA LYS A 504 5.41 -8.65 -1.40
C LYS A 504 5.10 -7.99 -0.05
N GLY A 505 3.84 -7.63 0.17
CA GLY A 505 3.32 -7.06 1.42
C GLY A 505 2.37 -5.90 1.17
N ALA A 506 1.94 -5.23 2.23
CA ALA A 506 1.22 -3.96 2.11
C ALA A 506 2.12 -2.96 1.36
N ARG A 507 1.59 -2.35 0.28
CA ARG A 507 2.39 -1.53 -0.63
C ARG A 507 3.51 -2.34 -1.31
N THR A 508 3.14 -3.36 -2.08
CA THR A 508 4.12 -4.16 -2.85
C THR A 508 5.01 -3.24 -3.69
N VAL A 509 6.33 -3.46 -3.59
CA VAL A 509 7.35 -2.69 -4.32
C VAL A 509 7.93 -3.56 -5.41
N ILE A 510 8.02 -3.03 -6.63
CA ILE A 510 8.66 -3.68 -7.78
C ILE A 510 9.87 -2.84 -8.15
N ALA A 511 11.06 -3.42 -8.11
CA ALA A 511 12.29 -2.75 -8.49
C ALA A 511 12.93 -3.44 -9.71
N LEU A 512 13.41 -2.62 -10.65
CA LEU A 512 13.95 -3.05 -11.94
C LEU A 512 15.47 -2.88 -11.99
N PRO A 513 16.18 -3.67 -12.81
CA PRO A 513 17.63 -3.57 -12.99
C PRO A 513 18.12 -2.23 -13.57
N ASP A 514 17.28 -1.51 -14.28
CA ASP A 514 17.56 -0.18 -14.83
C ASP A 514 17.40 0.97 -13.82
N GLY A 515 17.02 0.67 -12.58
CA GLY A 515 16.76 1.61 -11.49
C GLY A 515 15.30 2.04 -11.37
N GLY A 516 14.44 1.66 -12.30
CA GLY A 516 13.00 1.90 -12.21
C GLY A 516 12.38 1.23 -10.98
N MET A 517 11.40 1.88 -10.36
CA MET A 517 10.69 1.35 -9.20
C MET A 517 9.20 1.68 -9.27
N PHE A 518 8.35 0.68 -8.98
CA PHE A 518 6.91 0.87 -8.92
C PHE A 518 6.36 0.47 -7.55
N ILE A 519 5.30 1.15 -7.14
CA ILE A 519 4.60 0.89 -5.87
C ILE A 519 3.12 0.61 -6.16
N CYS A 520 2.63 -0.54 -5.71
CA CYS A 520 1.22 -0.88 -5.80
C CYS A 520 0.47 -0.36 -4.58
N MET A 521 -0.47 0.55 -4.80
CA MET A 521 -1.30 1.15 -3.75
C MET A 521 -2.58 0.35 -3.47
N ALA A 522 -2.96 -0.56 -4.36
CA ALA A 522 -4.13 -1.44 -4.22
C ALA A 522 -3.84 -2.61 -3.26
N GLY A 523 -4.89 -3.29 -2.86
CA GLY A 523 -4.85 -4.43 -1.95
C GLY A 523 -5.26 -4.09 -0.53
N ASN A 524 -5.72 -5.09 0.18
CA ASN A 524 -6.22 -4.96 1.56
C ASN A 524 -5.88 -6.20 2.40
N PRO A 525 -6.13 -6.17 3.73
CA PRO A 525 -5.78 -7.27 4.63
C PRO A 525 -6.40 -8.64 4.31
N ALA A 526 -7.49 -8.72 3.53
CA ALA A 526 -8.07 -10.00 3.11
C ALA A 526 -7.08 -10.86 2.31
N LEU A 527 -6.09 -10.24 1.64
CA LEU A 527 -5.02 -10.94 0.92
C LEU A 527 -4.01 -11.65 1.84
N ALA A 528 -4.07 -11.43 3.16
CA ALA A 528 -3.23 -12.12 4.14
C ALA A 528 -3.76 -13.54 4.38
N THR A 529 -3.81 -14.35 3.33
CA THR A 529 -4.26 -15.75 3.32
C THR A 529 -3.19 -16.66 2.71
N ALA A 530 -3.14 -17.91 3.21
CA ALA A 530 -2.18 -18.88 2.72
C ALA A 530 -2.39 -19.18 1.22
N GLY A 531 -1.32 -19.21 0.44
CA GLY A 531 -1.37 -19.46 -0.99
C GLY A 531 -1.60 -18.23 -1.88
N SER A 532 -1.84 -17.05 -1.29
CA SER A 532 -2.00 -15.78 -2.05
C SER A 532 -0.74 -15.48 -2.89
N GLY A 533 0.47 -15.69 -2.34
CA GLY A 533 1.73 -15.56 -3.07
C GLY A 533 1.88 -16.57 -4.21
N ASP A 534 1.44 -17.83 -4.00
CA ASP A 534 1.48 -18.88 -5.03
C ASP A 534 0.61 -18.48 -6.24
N VAL A 535 -0.55 -17.86 -5.99
CA VAL A 535 -1.43 -17.30 -7.03
C VAL A 535 -0.72 -16.21 -7.82
N LEU A 536 -0.09 -15.24 -7.12
CA LEU A 536 0.66 -14.16 -7.77
C LEU A 536 1.76 -14.69 -8.68
N THR A 537 2.51 -15.70 -8.22
CA THR A 537 3.59 -16.33 -8.97
C THR A 537 3.08 -16.94 -10.27
N GLY A 538 1.96 -17.67 -10.22
CA GLY A 538 1.32 -18.23 -11.42
C GLY A 538 0.81 -17.14 -12.39
N MET A 539 0.20 -16.08 -11.87
CA MET A 539 -0.27 -14.96 -12.68
C MET A 539 0.87 -14.28 -13.45
N ILE A 540 1.97 -13.95 -12.77
CA ILE A 540 3.13 -13.31 -13.41
C ILE A 540 3.71 -14.22 -14.49
N ALA A 541 3.83 -15.53 -14.23
CA ALA A 541 4.34 -16.48 -15.21
C ALA A 541 3.48 -16.57 -16.48
N ALA A 542 2.17 -16.46 -16.35
CA ALA A 542 1.28 -16.42 -17.51
C ALA A 542 1.42 -15.12 -18.31
N LEU A 543 1.49 -13.98 -17.63
CA LEU A 543 1.64 -12.65 -18.24
C LEU A 543 2.99 -12.51 -18.96
N LEU A 544 4.06 -13.13 -18.48
CA LEU A 544 5.35 -13.22 -19.15
C LEU A 544 5.26 -13.85 -20.55
N CYS A 545 4.24 -14.63 -20.83
CA CYS A 545 4.07 -15.20 -22.17
C CYS A 545 3.72 -14.16 -23.24
N SER A 546 3.20 -13.00 -22.85
CA SER A 546 2.69 -11.97 -23.77
C SER A 546 3.20 -10.56 -23.50
N MET A 547 3.93 -10.34 -22.41
CA MET A 547 4.43 -9.05 -21.97
C MET A 547 5.92 -9.09 -21.70
N ASP A 548 6.58 -7.93 -21.72
CA ASP A 548 7.93 -7.81 -21.16
C ASP A 548 7.91 -8.07 -19.63
N PRO A 549 9.07 -8.46 -19.05
CA PRO A 549 9.13 -8.85 -17.64
C PRO A 549 8.67 -7.77 -16.65
N ALA A 550 8.96 -6.49 -16.90
CA ALA A 550 8.56 -5.39 -16.03
C ALA A 550 7.03 -5.16 -16.08
N ALA A 551 6.45 -5.19 -17.29
CA ALA A 551 5.00 -5.09 -17.47
C ALA A 551 4.28 -6.31 -16.86
N ALA A 552 4.80 -7.53 -17.02
CA ALA A 552 4.22 -8.73 -16.46
C ALA A 552 4.22 -8.72 -14.92
N ALA A 553 5.33 -8.33 -14.30
CA ALA A 553 5.42 -8.16 -12.84
C ALA A 553 4.42 -7.12 -12.34
N SER A 554 4.37 -5.95 -13.00
CA SER A 554 3.49 -4.84 -12.63
C SER A 554 2.00 -5.19 -12.79
N ALA A 555 1.64 -5.81 -13.91
CA ALA A 555 0.27 -6.25 -14.17
C ALA A 555 -0.16 -7.36 -13.20
N GLY A 556 0.70 -8.34 -12.96
CA GLY A 556 0.43 -9.42 -12.00
C GLY A 556 0.18 -8.89 -10.59
N VAL A 557 1.03 -7.99 -10.11
CA VAL A 557 0.89 -7.36 -8.79
C VAL A 557 -0.41 -6.54 -8.69
N LEU A 558 -0.71 -5.71 -9.69
CA LEU A 558 -1.92 -4.88 -9.64
C LEU A 558 -3.21 -5.72 -9.73
N LEU A 559 -3.27 -6.69 -10.64
CA LEU A 559 -4.43 -7.58 -10.78
C LEU A 559 -4.68 -8.39 -9.50
N HIS A 560 -3.60 -8.92 -8.89
CA HIS A 560 -3.67 -9.66 -7.63
C HIS A 560 -4.20 -8.77 -6.50
N ALA A 561 -3.71 -7.55 -6.37
CA ALA A 561 -4.13 -6.59 -5.36
C ALA A 561 -5.60 -6.18 -5.55
N LEU A 562 -6.01 -5.87 -6.79
CA LEU A 562 -7.38 -5.51 -7.14
C LEU A 562 -8.38 -6.66 -6.90
N ALA A 563 -7.94 -7.93 -7.07
CA ALA A 563 -8.80 -9.07 -6.73
C ALA A 563 -9.20 -9.05 -5.24
N GLY A 564 -8.27 -8.73 -4.36
CA GLY A 564 -8.58 -8.52 -2.94
C GLY A 564 -9.54 -7.36 -2.70
N ASP A 565 -9.35 -6.24 -3.42
CA ASP A 565 -10.20 -5.05 -3.27
C ASP A 565 -11.63 -5.31 -3.76
N VAL A 566 -11.78 -5.96 -4.92
CA VAL A 566 -13.10 -6.35 -5.45
C VAL A 566 -13.79 -7.33 -4.52
N TRP A 567 -13.08 -8.35 -4.03
CA TRP A 567 -13.66 -9.31 -3.08
C TRP A 567 -14.16 -8.61 -1.80
N ARG A 568 -13.36 -7.71 -1.26
CA ARG A 568 -13.75 -6.91 -0.09
C ARG A 568 -14.96 -6.03 -0.37
N ALA A 569 -15.03 -5.40 -1.53
CA ALA A 569 -16.17 -4.57 -1.94
C ALA A 569 -17.46 -5.41 -2.06
N GLN A 570 -17.35 -6.65 -2.54
CA GLN A 570 -18.49 -7.57 -2.69
C GLN A 570 -18.96 -8.15 -1.37
N THR A 571 -18.04 -8.45 -0.44
CA THR A 571 -18.37 -9.18 0.80
C THR A 571 -18.50 -8.28 2.03
N GLY A 572 -17.92 -7.07 1.99
CA GLY A 572 -17.80 -6.19 3.15
C GLY A 572 -16.78 -6.67 4.19
N SER A 573 -16.06 -7.79 3.94
CA SER A 573 -15.14 -8.42 4.90
C SER A 573 -13.67 -8.12 4.61
N ASP A 574 -12.85 -8.11 5.64
CA ASP A 574 -11.39 -7.99 5.56
C ASP A 574 -10.67 -9.35 5.77
N ARG A 575 -11.44 -10.45 5.92
CA ARG A 575 -10.93 -11.81 6.20
C ARG A 575 -11.83 -12.87 5.61
N GLY A 576 -11.26 -14.06 5.34
CA GLY A 576 -11.99 -15.20 4.80
C GLY A 576 -11.83 -15.41 3.30
N LEU A 577 -11.09 -14.52 2.59
CA LEU A 577 -10.72 -14.70 1.20
C LEU A 577 -9.84 -15.94 1.03
N LEU A 578 -10.23 -16.85 0.16
CA LEU A 578 -9.42 -18.00 -0.23
C LEU A 578 -8.51 -17.62 -1.41
N ALA A 579 -7.28 -18.16 -1.41
CA ALA A 579 -6.34 -17.91 -2.50
C ALA A 579 -6.90 -18.31 -3.88
N SER A 580 -7.71 -19.36 -3.95
CA SER A 580 -8.38 -19.77 -5.19
C SER A 580 -9.38 -18.75 -5.72
N GLU A 581 -10.06 -18.00 -4.83
CA GLU A 581 -11.02 -16.95 -5.23
C GLU A 581 -10.30 -15.76 -5.88
N ILE A 582 -9.07 -15.46 -5.46
CA ILE A 582 -8.23 -14.44 -6.12
C ILE A 582 -8.09 -14.78 -7.61
N ALA A 583 -7.72 -16.02 -7.93
CA ALA A 583 -7.54 -16.48 -9.30
C ALA A 583 -8.84 -16.38 -10.12
N GLU A 584 -10.00 -16.69 -9.52
CA GLU A 584 -11.29 -16.63 -10.20
C GLU A 584 -11.71 -15.21 -10.61
N LEU A 585 -11.28 -14.18 -9.86
CA LEU A 585 -11.57 -12.78 -10.17
C LEU A 585 -10.71 -12.23 -11.33
N VAL A 586 -9.54 -12.84 -11.60
CA VAL A 586 -8.56 -12.30 -12.57
C VAL A 586 -9.11 -12.07 -13.98
N PRO A 587 -9.89 -12.99 -14.62
CA PRO A 587 -10.38 -12.76 -15.97
C PRO A 587 -11.28 -11.52 -16.08
N GLY A 588 -12.15 -11.30 -15.08
CA GLY A 588 -13.02 -10.12 -15.02
C GLY A 588 -12.23 -8.83 -14.86
N LEU A 589 -11.17 -8.86 -14.04
CA LEU A 589 -10.27 -7.73 -13.85
C LEU A 589 -9.49 -7.39 -15.12
N ILE A 590 -8.98 -8.39 -15.82
CA ILE A 590 -8.30 -8.19 -17.12
C ILE A 590 -9.26 -7.51 -18.11
N ALA A 591 -10.49 -8.00 -18.22
CA ALA A 591 -11.49 -7.42 -19.13
C ALA A 591 -11.83 -5.96 -18.76
N ALA A 592 -12.06 -5.68 -17.47
CA ALA A 592 -12.37 -4.33 -16.99
C ALA A 592 -11.23 -3.34 -17.27
N LEU A 593 -9.99 -3.69 -16.91
CA LEU A 593 -8.83 -2.82 -17.13
C LEU A 593 -8.54 -2.62 -18.61
N ALA A 594 -8.66 -3.66 -19.44
CA ALA A 594 -8.48 -3.55 -20.90
C ALA A 594 -9.52 -2.63 -21.55
N ALA A 595 -10.73 -2.58 -20.99
CA ALA A 595 -11.81 -1.68 -21.42
C ALA A 595 -11.72 -0.28 -20.80
N GLY A 596 -10.75 0.00 -19.92
CA GLY A 596 -10.63 1.26 -19.20
C GLY A 596 -11.72 1.48 -18.14
N VAL A 597 -12.34 0.41 -17.67
CA VAL A 597 -13.41 0.45 -16.65
C VAL A 597 -12.79 0.19 -15.28
N ASP A 598 -13.18 0.99 -14.27
CA ASP A 598 -12.79 0.70 -12.88
C ASP A 598 -13.52 -0.56 -12.39
N PRO A 599 -12.80 -1.61 -11.97
CA PRO A 599 -13.44 -2.82 -11.47
C PRO A 599 -14.08 -2.68 -10.09
N LEU A 600 -13.79 -1.58 -9.37
CA LEU A 600 -14.39 -1.31 -8.07
C LEU A 600 -15.73 -0.57 -8.26
N PRO A 601 -16.76 -0.90 -7.45
CA PRO A 601 -18.02 -0.14 -7.46
C PRO A 601 -17.76 1.31 -7.04
N ALA A 602 -18.52 2.24 -7.62
CA ALA A 602 -18.46 3.68 -7.37
C ALA A 602 -18.80 4.03 -5.91
#